data_76a8462f4fdc963cdf90138349870a2b
#
_entry.id   76a8462f4fdc963cdf90138349870a2b
#
_cell.length_a   1.000
_cell.length_b   1.000
_cell.length_c   1.000
_cell.angle_alpha   90.00
_cell.angle_beta   90.00
_cell.angle_gamma   90.00
#
_symmetry.space_group_name_H-M   'P 1'
#
loop_
_entity.id
_entity.type
_entity.pdbx_description
1 polymer ?
#
loop_
_entity_poly.entity_id
_entity_poly.type
_entity_poly.pdbx_seq_one_letter_code
_entity_poly.pdbx_strand_id
1 'polypeptide(L)'
;LKQNLARRPQGNDRAQVKAIYSGLCDVAIINHYYMVRMLKDSEQKNWANAVRIVFPNQSDRGTHMNVSGVALAKFAPNPKAAIALMDFLSSPEGQRLYAQRNGEYPVNPLVKASDMVAQWGDFKQDTLDLAKIAEFREDAVKLADEISFND
;
A
#
# COMPACT_ATOMS: atom_id res chain seq x y z
N LEU A 1 -13.18 -10.33 12.20
CA LEU A 1 -12.13 -9.32 12.24
C LEU A 1 -12.41 -8.26 13.33
N LYS A 2 -13.59 -7.60 13.33
CA LYS A 2 -13.94 -6.52 14.29
C LYS A 2 -13.73 -6.92 15.75
N GLN A 3 -14.14 -8.13 16.15
CA GLN A 3 -14.03 -8.62 17.54
C GLN A 3 -12.58 -8.78 18.05
N ASN A 4 -11.61 -8.83 17.11
CA ASN A 4 -10.20 -9.02 17.42
C ASN A 4 -9.37 -7.72 17.25
N LEU A 5 -10.04 -6.58 17.06
CA LEU A 5 -9.36 -5.30 17.01
C LEU A 5 -8.91 -4.88 18.41
N ALA A 6 -7.66 -4.47 18.55
CA ALA A 6 -7.13 -3.94 19.81
C ALA A 6 -7.77 -2.60 20.19
N ARG A 7 -8.27 -1.87 19.21
CA ARG A 7 -8.99 -0.60 19.35
C ARG A 7 -9.88 -0.34 18.15
N ARG A 8 -10.75 0.66 18.22
CA ARG A 8 -11.44 1.18 17.02
C ARG A 8 -10.46 1.58 15.94
N PRO A 9 -10.78 1.34 14.65
CA PRO A 9 -9.98 1.83 13.54
C PRO A 9 -9.81 3.35 13.63
N GLN A 10 -8.58 3.83 13.65
CA GLN A 10 -8.28 5.26 13.73
C GLN A 10 -6.88 5.58 13.25
N GLY A 11 -6.66 6.81 12.83
CA GLY A 11 -5.37 7.28 12.34
C GLY A 11 -5.05 6.74 10.93
N ASN A 12 -3.78 6.82 10.58
CA ASN A 12 -3.25 6.37 9.30
C ASN A 12 -2.30 5.18 9.49
N ASP A 13 -1.68 4.70 8.41
CA ASP A 13 -0.75 3.57 8.42
C ASP A 13 0.39 3.75 9.43
N ARG A 14 0.96 4.96 9.53
CA ARG A 14 2.03 5.24 10.52
C ARG A 14 1.54 5.13 11.96
N ALA A 15 0.29 5.52 12.21
CA ALA A 15 -0.33 5.37 13.53
C ALA A 15 -0.52 3.90 13.91
N GLN A 16 -0.72 3.00 12.94
CA GLN A 16 -0.78 1.56 13.18
C GLN A 16 0.60 1.01 13.56
N VAL A 17 1.67 1.41 12.88
CA VAL A 17 3.04 1.01 13.24
C VAL A 17 3.42 1.53 14.63
N LYS A 18 3.07 2.79 14.93
CA LYS A 18 3.27 3.35 16.28
C LYS A 18 2.50 2.58 17.35
N ALA A 19 1.31 2.06 17.04
CA ALA A 19 0.51 1.26 17.96
C ALA A 19 1.21 -0.07 18.32
N ILE A 20 1.83 -0.74 17.34
CA ILE A 20 2.67 -1.94 17.62
C ILE A 20 3.89 -1.54 18.47
N TYR A 21 4.59 -0.49 18.08
CA TYR A 21 5.76 0.00 18.82
C TYR A 21 5.45 0.31 20.31
N SER A 22 4.26 0.82 20.59
CA SER A 22 3.82 1.13 21.95
C SER A 22 3.16 -0.06 22.69
N GLY A 23 3.14 -1.25 22.09
CA GLY A 23 2.58 -2.45 22.71
C GLY A 23 1.05 -2.49 22.77
N LEU A 24 0.36 -1.65 21.97
CA LEU A 24 -1.11 -1.64 21.93
C LEU A 24 -1.68 -2.81 21.14
N CYS A 25 -0.97 -3.30 20.14
CA CYS A 25 -1.33 -4.46 19.33
C CYS A 25 -0.08 -5.17 18.81
N ASP A 26 -0.22 -6.43 18.42
CA ASP A 26 0.88 -7.26 17.91
C ASP A 26 0.97 -7.24 16.39
N VAL A 27 -0.14 -6.99 15.71
CA VAL A 27 -0.25 -7.02 14.23
C VAL A 27 -1.08 -5.85 13.74
N ALA A 28 -0.69 -5.27 12.60
CA ALA A 28 -1.49 -4.25 11.91
C ALA A 28 -1.43 -4.45 10.39
N ILE A 29 -2.46 -3.97 9.70
CA ILE A 29 -2.52 -3.94 8.24
C ILE A 29 -2.19 -2.53 7.79
N ILE A 30 -1.18 -2.41 6.92
CA ILE A 30 -0.70 -1.13 6.38
C ILE A 30 -0.29 -1.27 4.91
N ASN A 31 -0.16 -0.16 4.22
CA ASN A 31 0.57 -0.11 2.97
C ASN A 31 2.08 -0.08 3.24
N HIS A 32 2.82 -0.98 2.61
CA HIS A 32 4.24 -1.19 2.88
C HIS A 32 5.12 0.06 2.66
N TYR A 33 4.79 0.92 1.70
CA TYR A 33 5.61 2.11 1.38
C TYR A 33 5.71 3.11 2.54
N TYR A 34 4.78 3.10 3.49
CA TYR A 34 4.90 3.91 4.71
C TYR A 34 6.09 3.49 5.57
N MET A 35 6.47 2.22 5.55
CA MET A 35 7.68 1.76 6.24
C MET A 35 8.94 2.43 5.69
N VAL A 36 9.06 2.56 4.35
CA VAL A 36 10.18 3.26 3.73
C VAL A 36 10.27 4.72 4.19
N ARG A 37 9.12 5.39 4.27
CA ARG A 37 9.05 6.78 4.72
C ARG A 37 9.46 6.93 6.20
N MET A 38 8.94 6.05 7.06
CA MET A 38 9.27 6.06 8.49
C MET A 38 10.74 5.71 8.76
N LEU A 39 11.33 4.78 8.01
CA LEU A 39 12.74 4.43 8.14
C LEU A 39 13.68 5.59 7.77
N LYS A 40 13.23 6.52 6.91
CA LYS A 40 13.96 7.73 6.52
C LYS A 40 13.70 8.92 7.45
N ASP A 41 12.73 8.83 8.34
CA ASP A 41 12.28 9.90 9.24
C ASP A 41 12.91 9.71 10.62
N SER A 42 13.63 10.72 11.13
CA SER A 42 14.35 10.62 12.39
C SER A 42 13.47 10.36 13.62
N GLU A 43 12.23 10.88 13.62
CA GLU A 43 11.29 10.73 14.72
C GLU A 43 10.55 9.37 14.69
N GLN A 44 10.33 8.83 13.48
CA GLN A 44 9.50 7.64 13.27
C GLN A 44 10.33 6.37 13.06
N LYS A 45 11.64 6.50 12.82
CA LYS A 45 12.53 5.37 12.54
C LYS A 45 12.48 4.30 13.63
N ASN A 46 12.37 4.70 14.88
CA ASN A 46 12.31 3.74 16.00
C ASN A 46 11.03 2.89 15.95
N TRP A 47 9.91 3.46 15.52
CA TRP A 47 8.65 2.69 15.34
C TRP A 47 8.82 1.66 14.24
N ALA A 48 9.38 2.08 13.10
CA ALA A 48 9.59 1.20 11.95
C ALA A 48 10.58 0.06 12.26
N ASN A 49 11.63 0.34 13.01
CA ASN A 49 12.62 -0.68 13.40
C ASN A 49 12.08 -1.71 14.41
N ALA A 50 11.00 -1.41 15.10
CA ALA A 50 10.38 -2.32 16.07
C ALA A 50 9.44 -3.35 15.42
N VAL A 51 9.16 -3.24 14.13
CA VAL A 51 8.22 -4.12 13.42
C VAL A 51 8.87 -4.81 12.23
N ARG A 52 8.24 -5.88 11.77
CA ARG A 52 8.61 -6.59 10.54
C ARG A 52 7.44 -6.57 9.57
N ILE A 53 7.74 -6.45 8.28
CA ILE A 53 6.75 -6.70 7.24
C ILE A 53 6.55 -8.20 7.10
N VAL A 54 5.29 -8.61 7.08
CA VAL A 54 4.87 -9.98 6.79
C VAL A 54 3.93 -9.91 5.58
N PHE A 55 4.28 -10.60 4.52
CA PHE A 55 3.41 -10.76 3.36
C PHE A 55 2.43 -11.89 3.62
N PRO A 56 1.11 -11.62 3.74
CA PRO A 56 0.13 -12.65 4.06
C PRO A 56 -0.15 -13.60 2.89
N ASN A 57 -0.86 -14.69 3.16
CA ASN A 57 -1.40 -15.65 2.19
C ASN A 57 -0.35 -16.30 1.28
N GLN A 58 0.89 -16.48 1.75
CA GLN A 58 1.96 -17.02 0.92
C GLN A 58 1.77 -18.51 0.57
N SER A 59 1.09 -19.27 1.41
CA SER A 59 0.70 -20.67 1.16
C SER A 59 -0.56 -20.84 0.31
N ASP A 60 -1.25 -19.73 0.02
CA ASP A 60 -2.53 -19.71 -0.68
C ASP A 60 -2.48 -18.75 -1.88
N ARG A 61 -3.39 -17.81 -1.98
CA ARG A 61 -3.54 -16.92 -3.15
C ARG A 61 -2.42 -15.89 -3.31
N GLY A 62 -1.66 -15.59 -2.29
CA GLY A 62 -0.66 -14.54 -2.29
C GLY A 62 -1.14 -13.25 -1.60
N THR A 63 -0.22 -12.31 -1.48
CA THR A 63 -0.49 -11.00 -0.87
C THR A 63 -1.29 -10.11 -1.81
N HIS A 64 -2.37 -9.50 -1.29
CA HIS A 64 -3.15 -8.51 -2.05
C HIS A 64 -2.26 -7.33 -2.50
N MET A 65 -2.37 -7.00 -3.79
CA MET A 65 -1.64 -5.89 -4.40
C MET A 65 -2.57 -4.67 -4.51
N ASN A 66 -2.33 -3.69 -3.65
CA ASN A 66 -2.95 -2.38 -3.80
C ASN A 66 -2.18 -1.58 -4.87
N VAL A 67 -2.88 -0.85 -5.73
CA VAL A 67 -2.26 -0.12 -6.84
C VAL A 67 -2.55 1.37 -6.75
N SER A 68 -1.55 2.18 -7.11
CA SER A 68 -1.72 3.59 -7.40
C SER A 68 -2.04 3.77 -8.88
N GLY A 69 -2.91 4.71 -9.21
CA GLY A 69 -3.32 4.97 -10.59
C GLY A 69 -3.33 6.44 -10.93
N VAL A 70 -3.34 6.72 -12.23
CA VAL A 70 -3.53 8.06 -12.78
C VAL A 70 -4.60 8.01 -13.84
N ALA A 71 -5.45 9.03 -13.90
CA ALA A 71 -6.52 9.13 -14.88
C ALA A 71 -6.58 10.52 -15.52
N LEU A 72 -6.89 10.57 -16.81
CA LEU A 72 -7.14 11.82 -17.50
C LEU A 72 -8.57 12.30 -17.19
N ALA A 73 -8.69 13.50 -16.62
CA ALA A 73 -10.00 14.10 -16.38
C ALA A 73 -10.71 14.40 -17.71
N LYS A 74 -12.03 14.19 -17.76
CA LYS A 74 -12.87 14.39 -18.97
C LYS A 74 -12.69 15.78 -19.59
N PHE A 75 -12.52 16.80 -18.78
CA PHE A 75 -12.39 18.20 -19.18
C PHE A 75 -10.99 18.76 -18.86
N ALA A 76 -9.95 17.93 -19.00
CA ALA A 76 -8.58 18.37 -18.78
C ALA A 76 -8.24 19.55 -19.70
N PRO A 77 -7.76 20.69 -19.18
CA PRO A 77 -7.44 21.87 -20.02
C PRO A 77 -6.24 21.63 -20.94
N ASN A 78 -5.34 20.73 -20.58
CA ASN A 78 -4.12 20.40 -21.31
C ASN A 78 -3.98 18.88 -21.52
N PRO A 79 -4.89 18.22 -22.29
CA PRO A 79 -4.93 16.76 -22.36
C PRO A 79 -3.66 16.14 -22.95
N LYS A 80 -3.02 16.79 -23.95
CA LYS A 80 -1.76 16.31 -24.54
C LYS A 80 -0.61 16.27 -23.52
N ALA A 81 -0.47 17.31 -22.69
CA ALA A 81 0.53 17.36 -21.65
C ALA A 81 0.25 16.34 -20.54
N ALA A 82 -1.04 16.16 -20.19
CA ALA A 82 -1.45 15.15 -19.20
C ALA A 82 -1.13 13.73 -19.69
N ILE A 83 -1.40 13.40 -20.95
CA ILE A 83 -1.03 12.10 -21.53
C ILE A 83 0.49 11.90 -21.52
N ALA A 84 1.26 12.91 -21.94
CA ALA A 84 2.72 12.83 -21.89
C ALA A 84 3.25 12.59 -20.46
N LEU A 85 2.62 13.18 -19.46
CA LEU A 85 2.94 12.89 -18.04
C LEU A 85 2.57 11.44 -17.68
N MET A 86 1.43 10.94 -18.09
CA MET A 86 1.01 9.55 -17.83
C MET A 86 2.00 8.56 -18.45
N ASP A 87 2.43 8.81 -19.69
CA ASP A 87 3.44 8.01 -20.38
C ASP A 87 4.78 8.04 -19.64
N PHE A 88 5.21 9.22 -19.18
CA PHE A 88 6.41 9.34 -18.35
C PHE A 88 6.28 8.56 -17.03
N LEU A 89 5.16 8.67 -16.32
CA LEU A 89 4.95 7.99 -15.05
C LEU A 89 4.99 6.45 -15.19
N SER A 90 4.57 5.91 -16.33
CA SER A 90 4.63 4.47 -16.62
C SER A 90 5.96 4.02 -17.25
N SER A 91 6.81 4.96 -17.67
CA SER A 91 8.12 4.66 -18.23
C SER A 91 9.09 4.05 -17.22
N PRO A 92 10.18 3.39 -17.66
CA PRO A 92 11.20 2.89 -16.74
C PRO A 92 11.82 3.99 -15.86
N GLU A 93 11.95 5.21 -16.36
CA GLU A 93 12.45 6.34 -15.58
C GLU A 93 11.48 6.79 -14.50
N GLY A 94 10.23 7.03 -14.85
CA GLY A 94 9.17 7.41 -13.89
C GLY A 94 8.99 6.35 -12.81
N GLN A 95 8.93 5.08 -13.19
CA GLN A 95 8.78 3.96 -12.26
C GLN A 95 10.00 3.80 -11.33
N ARG A 96 11.20 4.10 -11.80
CA ARG A 96 12.40 4.12 -10.96
C ARG A 96 12.34 5.21 -9.90
N LEU A 97 11.80 6.39 -10.25
CA LEU A 97 11.57 7.46 -9.28
C LEU A 97 10.58 7.05 -8.19
N TYR A 98 9.46 6.41 -8.55
CA TYR A 98 8.51 5.86 -7.57
C TYR A 98 9.17 4.83 -6.65
N ALA A 99 9.89 3.87 -7.20
CA ALA A 99 10.57 2.84 -6.42
C ALA A 99 11.56 3.45 -5.41
N GLN A 100 12.38 4.40 -5.84
CA GLN A 100 13.44 4.98 -5.00
C GLN A 100 12.92 6.00 -3.99
N ARG A 101 11.94 6.83 -4.38
CA ARG A 101 11.45 7.93 -3.55
C ARG A 101 10.34 7.50 -2.61
N ASN A 102 9.36 6.77 -3.14
CA ASN A 102 8.19 6.35 -2.38
C ASN A 102 8.32 4.94 -1.78
N GLY A 103 9.21 4.10 -2.32
CA GLY A 103 9.34 2.71 -1.90
C GLY A 103 8.19 1.83 -2.39
N GLU A 104 7.58 2.19 -3.51
CA GLU A 104 6.55 1.38 -4.16
C GLU A 104 7.19 0.30 -5.04
N TYR A 105 6.51 -0.83 -5.21
CA TYR A 105 6.89 -1.82 -6.21
C TYR A 105 6.55 -1.29 -7.60
N PRO A 106 7.51 -1.26 -8.55
CA PRO A 106 7.24 -0.80 -9.90
C PRO A 106 6.23 -1.69 -10.61
N VAL A 107 5.32 -1.10 -11.38
CA VAL A 107 4.44 -1.85 -12.29
C VAL A 107 5.12 -2.16 -13.62
N ASN A 108 6.18 -1.42 -13.97
CA ASN A 108 6.99 -1.70 -15.17
C ASN A 108 7.96 -2.84 -14.88
N PRO A 109 7.88 -3.99 -15.60
CA PRO A 109 8.69 -5.18 -15.32
C PRO A 109 10.19 -4.99 -15.57
N LEU A 110 10.59 -3.92 -16.28
CA LEU A 110 11.99 -3.58 -16.52
C LEU A 110 12.64 -2.83 -15.35
N VAL A 111 11.87 -2.50 -14.32
CA VAL A 111 12.34 -1.72 -13.18
C VAL A 111 12.30 -2.57 -11.92
N LYS A 112 13.39 -2.62 -11.19
CA LYS A 112 13.47 -3.31 -9.89
C LYS A 112 12.98 -2.40 -8.76
N ALA A 113 12.46 -3.01 -7.70
CA ALA A 113 12.19 -2.33 -6.45
C ALA A 113 13.47 -1.68 -5.89
N SER A 114 13.33 -0.68 -5.02
CA SER A 114 14.49 -0.09 -4.35
C SER A 114 15.17 -1.12 -3.43
N ASP A 115 16.47 -0.94 -3.18
CA ASP A 115 17.25 -1.84 -2.31
C ASP A 115 16.62 -2.00 -0.91
N MET A 116 16.03 -0.93 -0.38
CA MET A 116 15.34 -0.96 0.91
C MET A 116 14.11 -1.89 0.90
N VAL A 117 13.33 -1.85 -0.18
CA VAL A 117 12.15 -2.70 -0.37
C VAL A 117 12.56 -4.14 -0.68
N ALA A 118 13.59 -4.32 -1.49
CA ALA A 118 14.12 -5.63 -1.84
C ALA A 118 14.63 -6.44 -0.62
N GLN A 119 15.06 -5.77 0.44
CA GLN A 119 15.45 -6.42 1.70
C GLN A 119 14.31 -7.15 2.44
N TRP A 120 13.05 -6.84 2.10
CA TRP A 120 11.89 -7.54 2.68
C TRP A 120 11.65 -8.92 2.05
N GLY A 121 12.41 -9.27 1.01
CA GLY A 121 12.36 -10.55 0.33
C GLY A 121 11.32 -10.64 -0.77
N ASP A 122 11.34 -11.78 -1.44
CA ASP A 122 10.36 -12.12 -2.47
C ASP A 122 9.06 -12.61 -1.85
N PHE A 123 7.96 -12.36 -2.52
CA PHE A 123 6.65 -12.84 -2.08
C PHE A 123 5.75 -13.16 -3.27
N LYS A 124 4.81 -14.07 -3.03
CA LYS A 124 3.75 -14.39 -3.99
C LYS A 124 2.70 -13.28 -3.98
N GLN A 125 2.46 -12.69 -5.13
CA GLN A 125 1.42 -11.68 -5.34
C GLN A 125 0.08 -12.36 -5.64
N ASP A 126 -1.01 -11.80 -5.11
CA ASP A 126 -2.36 -12.17 -5.51
C ASP A 126 -2.61 -11.68 -6.94
N THR A 127 -3.08 -12.57 -7.79
CA THR A 127 -3.35 -12.32 -9.21
C THR A 127 -4.81 -12.00 -9.49
N LEU A 128 -5.63 -11.78 -8.45
CA LEU A 128 -7.03 -11.41 -8.63
C LEU A 128 -7.15 -10.09 -9.38
N ASP A 129 -7.92 -10.10 -10.46
CA ASP A 129 -8.15 -8.94 -11.31
C ASP A 129 -8.78 -7.78 -10.51
N LEU A 130 -8.25 -6.57 -10.69
CA LEU A 130 -8.74 -5.37 -10.02
C LEU A 130 -10.19 -5.04 -10.38
N ALA A 131 -10.62 -5.31 -11.63
CA ALA A 131 -12.02 -5.15 -12.03
C ALA A 131 -12.92 -6.08 -11.22
N LYS A 132 -12.46 -7.32 -10.97
CA LYS A 132 -13.18 -8.28 -10.13
C LYS A 132 -13.27 -7.82 -8.68
N ILE A 133 -12.20 -7.24 -8.14
CA ILE A 133 -12.22 -6.64 -6.80
C ILE A 133 -13.22 -5.48 -6.73
N ALA A 134 -13.26 -4.65 -7.78
CA ALA A 134 -14.18 -3.51 -7.86
C ALA A 134 -15.67 -3.91 -7.82
N GLU A 135 -16.03 -5.08 -8.34
CA GLU A 135 -17.39 -5.62 -8.26
C GLU A 135 -17.88 -5.80 -6.82
N PHE A 136 -16.97 -6.13 -5.88
CA PHE A 136 -17.31 -6.33 -4.47
C PHE A 136 -17.32 -5.05 -3.63
N ARG A 137 -16.98 -3.89 -4.22
CA ARG A 137 -16.82 -2.65 -3.45
C ARG A 137 -18.10 -2.23 -2.73
N GLU A 138 -19.23 -2.30 -3.40
CA GLU A 138 -20.52 -1.91 -2.83
C GLU A 138 -20.89 -2.80 -1.65
N ASP A 139 -20.77 -4.12 -1.79
CA ASP A 139 -21.07 -5.08 -0.75
C ASP A 139 -20.10 -4.96 0.42
N ALA A 140 -18.83 -4.70 0.17
CA ALA A 140 -17.84 -4.47 1.21
C ALA A 140 -18.15 -3.22 2.06
N VAL A 141 -18.59 -2.13 1.42
CA VAL A 141 -19.01 -0.91 2.12
C VAL A 141 -20.25 -1.17 2.98
N LYS A 142 -21.29 -1.81 2.40
CA LYS A 142 -22.49 -2.17 3.14
C LYS A 142 -22.18 -3.05 4.35
N LEU A 143 -21.33 -4.06 4.17
CA LEU A 143 -20.89 -4.93 5.27
C LEU A 143 -20.17 -4.14 6.37
N ALA A 144 -19.29 -3.22 6.00
CA ALA A 144 -18.59 -2.39 6.98
C ALA A 144 -19.55 -1.53 7.80
N ASP A 145 -20.57 -0.97 7.17
CA ASP A 145 -21.63 -0.18 7.84
C ASP A 145 -22.52 -1.08 8.73
N GLU A 146 -22.99 -2.22 8.23
CA GLU A 146 -23.83 -3.16 8.98
C GLU A 146 -23.17 -3.65 10.27
N ILE A 147 -21.85 -3.93 10.22
CA ILE A 147 -21.12 -4.36 11.41
C ILE A 147 -20.59 -3.18 12.23
N SER A 148 -20.88 -1.93 11.84
CA SER A 148 -20.33 -0.72 12.48
C SER A 148 -18.79 -0.80 12.63
N PHE A 149 -18.09 -1.13 11.57
CA PHE A 149 -16.65 -1.42 11.63
C PHE A 149 -15.82 -0.23 12.11
N ASN A 150 -16.26 0.99 11.77
CA ASN A 150 -15.57 2.25 12.10
C ASN A 150 -16.08 2.90 13.39
N ASP A 151 -17.08 2.32 14.06
CA ASP A 151 -17.73 2.90 15.24
C ASP A 151 -17.14 2.38 16.57
#